data_e460735f43dcb29f34d01e2dd261b560
#
_entry.id   e460735f43dcb29f34d01e2dd261b560
#
_cell.length_a   1.000
_cell.length_b   1.000
_cell.length_c   1.000
_cell.angle_alpha   90.00
_cell.angle_beta   90.00
_cell.angle_gamma   90.00
#
_symmetry.space_group_name_H-M   'P 1'
#
loop_
_entity.id
_entity.type
_entity.pdbx_description
1 polymer ?
#
loop_
_entity_poly.entity_id
_entity_poly.type
_entity_poly.pdbx_seq_one_letter_code
_entity_poly.pdbx_strand_id
1 'polypeptide(L)'
;MTESRLRALPRVHFSGQAARRFTGGLTELEVEANTFRRMVLELDRRFPGLGRQIDESIAAAIDGEIFQDAYLAQLKPESEIYLIPKIGGG
;
A
#
# COMPACT_ATOMS: atom_id res chain seq x y z
N MET A 1 -3.58 -27.35 -0.93
CA MET A 1 -4.53 -27.28 -0.28
C MET A 1 -4.67 -26.09 0.65
N THR A 2 -4.90 -26.31 1.79
CA THR A 2 -5.29 -25.25 2.66
C THR A 2 -4.20 -24.32 3.06
N GLU A 3 -2.95 -24.64 2.79
CA GLU A 3 -1.88 -23.77 3.20
C GLU A 3 -2.01 -22.38 2.66
N SER A 4 -2.35 -22.26 1.38
CA SER A 4 -2.39 -20.92 0.81
C SER A 4 -3.48 -20.08 1.46
N ARG A 5 -4.53 -20.70 1.93
CA ARG A 5 -5.57 -19.95 2.61
C ARG A 5 -5.19 -19.59 4.04
N LEU A 6 -4.26 -20.34 4.61
CA LEU A 6 -3.81 -20.05 5.95
C LEU A 6 -2.75 -18.98 5.99
N ARG A 7 -2.16 -18.66 4.83
CA ARG A 7 -1.20 -17.59 4.76
C ARG A 7 -1.93 -16.29 4.49
N ALA A 8 -1.91 -15.42 5.48
CA ALA A 8 -2.44 -14.10 5.29
C ALA A 8 -1.36 -13.21 4.69
N LEU A 9 -1.76 -12.34 3.81
CA LEU A 9 -0.85 -11.35 3.23
C LEU A 9 -1.39 -9.97 3.50
N PRO A 10 -0.51 -8.99 3.68
CA PRO A 10 -0.95 -7.61 3.82
C PRO A 10 -1.81 -7.21 2.63
N ARG A 11 -2.88 -6.50 2.91
CA ARG A 11 -3.79 -6.05 1.88
C ARG A 11 -3.71 -4.55 1.72
N VAL A 12 -3.48 -4.12 0.49
CA VAL A 12 -3.38 -2.70 0.17
C VAL A 12 -4.68 -2.25 -0.45
N HIS A 13 -5.23 -1.17 0.09
CA HIS A 13 -6.45 -0.56 -0.44
C HIS A 13 -6.09 0.75 -1.10
N PHE A 14 -6.52 0.93 -2.33
CA PHE A 14 -6.21 2.14 -3.09
C PHE A 14 -7.38 3.10 -3.02
N SER A 15 -7.20 4.18 -2.30
CA SER A 15 -8.20 5.24 -2.17
C SER A 15 -7.75 6.43 -2.98
N GLY A 16 -8.71 7.10 -3.61
CA GLY A 16 -8.37 8.26 -4.39
C GLY A 16 -7.98 7.87 -5.80
N GLN A 17 -8.05 8.83 -6.70
CA GLN A 17 -7.85 8.54 -8.10
C GLN A 17 -6.39 8.43 -8.47
N ALA A 18 -5.52 9.11 -7.75
CA ALA A 18 -4.10 9.11 -8.10
C ALA A 18 -3.55 7.67 -8.08
N ALA A 19 -3.82 6.95 -7.01
CA ALA A 19 -3.33 5.58 -6.91
C ALA A 19 -4.03 4.67 -7.90
N ARG A 20 -5.34 4.82 -8.04
CA ARG A 20 -6.11 3.91 -8.87
C ARG A 20 -5.79 4.05 -10.35
N ARG A 21 -5.29 5.21 -10.76
CA ARG A 21 -4.88 5.38 -12.15
C ARG A 21 -3.73 4.46 -12.51
N PHE A 22 -2.83 4.23 -11.59
CA PHE A 22 -1.71 3.34 -11.84
C PHE A 22 -2.11 1.88 -11.85
N THR A 23 -3.20 1.54 -11.19
CA THR A 23 -3.62 0.15 -11.07
C THR A 23 -4.71 -0.23 -12.05
N GLY A 24 -5.14 0.70 -12.89
CA GLY A 24 -6.21 0.41 -13.82
C GLY A 24 -7.56 0.31 -13.16
N GLY A 25 -7.72 0.95 -12.01
CA GLY A 25 -8.99 0.93 -11.31
C GLY A 25 -9.09 -0.10 -10.21
N LEU A 26 -8.03 -0.85 -9.97
CA LEU A 26 -8.03 -1.84 -8.90
C LEU A 26 -8.17 -1.15 -7.55
N THR A 27 -9.01 -1.70 -6.67
CA THR A 27 -9.25 -1.05 -5.40
C THR A 27 -8.51 -1.71 -4.24
N GLU A 28 -8.07 -2.94 -4.41
CA GLU A 28 -7.29 -3.60 -3.36
C GLU A 28 -6.44 -4.70 -3.96
N LEU A 29 -5.39 -5.06 -3.24
CA LEU A 29 -4.44 -6.03 -3.72
C LEU A 29 -3.66 -6.59 -2.53
N GLU A 30 -3.43 -7.90 -2.53
CA GLU A 30 -2.58 -8.51 -1.53
C GLU A 30 -1.13 -8.47 -1.98
N VAL A 31 -0.23 -8.12 -1.08
CA VAL A 31 1.18 -7.96 -1.41
C VAL A 31 2.00 -8.66 -0.35
N GLU A 32 2.93 -9.50 -0.78
CA GLU A 32 3.80 -10.19 0.16
C GLU A 32 4.95 -9.26 0.54
N ALA A 33 4.86 -8.67 1.72
CA ALA A 33 5.87 -7.75 2.21
C ALA A 33 5.75 -7.67 3.72
N ASN A 34 6.89 -7.51 4.40
CA ASN A 34 6.88 -7.36 5.84
C ASN A 34 7.27 -5.97 6.30
N THR A 35 7.50 -5.06 5.37
CA THR A 35 7.70 -3.65 5.67
C THR A 35 6.98 -2.83 4.63
N PHE A 36 6.66 -1.60 4.99
CA PHE A 36 6.01 -0.70 4.05
C PHE A 36 6.92 -0.44 2.85
N ARG A 37 8.21 -0.31 3.11
CA ARG A 37 9.17 -0.07 2.04
C ARG A 37 9.13 -1.20 1.01
N ARG A 38 9.11 -2.43 1.48
CA ARG A 38 9.06 -3.57 0.58
C ARG A 38 7.76 -3.58 -0.20
N MET A 39 6.66 -3.23 0.46
CA MET A 39 5.38 -3.16 -0.22
C MET A 39 5.42 -2.15 -1.36
N VAL A 40 6.00 -0.98 -1.11
CA VAL A 40 6.09 0.05 -2.14
C VAL A 40 6.93 -0.44 -3.32
N LEU A 41 8.02 -1.15 -3.04
CA LEU A 41 8.85 -1.68 -4.11
C LEU A 41 8.08 -2.68 -4.96
N GLU A 42 7.30 -3.54 -4.31
CA GLU A 42 6.50 -4.52 -5.05
C GLU A 42 5.42 -3.84 -5.88
N LEU A 43 4.78 -2.83 -5.31
CA LEU A 43 3.76 -2.10 -6.04
C LEU A 43 4.35 -1.36 -7.23
N ASP A 44 5.51 -0.77 -7.05
CA ASP A 44 6.14 -0.05 -8.14
C ASP A 44 6.56 -1.00 -9.26
N ARG A 45 6.97 -2.20 -8.89
CA ARG A 45 7.33 -3.20 -9.88
C ARG A 45 6.14 -3.61 -10.72
N ARG A 46 4.98 -3.75 -10.09
CA ARG A 46 3.76 -4.12 -10.80
C ARG A 46 3.15 -2.94 -11.56
N PHE A 47 3.24 -1.77 -10.97
CA PHE A 47 2.64 -0.57 -11.54
C PHE A 47 3.71 0.52 -11.57
N PRO A 48 4.52 0.55 -12.62
CA PRO A 48 5.64 1.49 -12.68
C PRO A 48 5.18 2.93 -12.48
N GLY A 49 5.86 3.62 -11.58
CA GLY A 49 5.52 4.99 -11.24
C GLY A 49 4.71 5.12 -9.98
N LEU A 50 4.10 4.04 -9.53
CA LEU A 50 3.27 4.12 -8.33
C LEU A 50 4.09 4.39 -7.09
N GLY A 51 5.30 3.84 -7.02
CA GLY A 51 6.16 4.09 -5.87
C GLY A 51 6.45 5.56 -5.68
N ARG A 52 6.74 6.26 -6.77
CA ARG A 52 6.99 7.69 -6.71
C ARG A 52 5.74 8.45 -6.30
N GLN A 53 4.59 8.02 -6.81
CA GLN A 53 3.34 8.66 -6.45
C GLN A 53 3.06 8.51 -4.96
N ILE A 54 3.34 7.34 -4.42
CA ILE A 54 3.17 7.12 -2.99
C ILE A 54 4.08 8.04 -2.20
N ASP A 55 5.33 8.15 -2.64
CA ASP A 55 6.30 8.96 -1.92
C ASP A 55 5.90 10.44 -1.92
N GLU A 56 5.37 10.93 -3.03
CA GLU A 56 5.14 12.35 -3.19
C GLU A 56 3.75 12.81 -2.75
N SER A 57 2.74 11.97 -2.93
CA SER A 57 1.37 12.46 -2.82
C SER A 57 0.46 11.60 -1.97
N ILE A 58 0.94 10.53 -1.41
CA ILE A 58 0.06 9.57 -0.74
C ILE A 58 0.53 9.32 0.67
N ALA A 59 -0.39 9.40 1.61
CA ALA A 59 -0.14 8.97 2.97
C ALA A 59 -0.65 7.56 3.13
N ALA A 60 -0.24 6.90 4.20
CA ALA A 60 -0.67 5.53 4.44
C ALA A 60 -1.31 5.41 5.80
N ALA A 61 -2.40 4.67 5.86
CA ALA A 61 -2.96 4.22 7.13
C ALA A 61 -2.68 2.74 7.23
N ILE A 62 -1.98 2.34 8.28
CA ILE A 62 -1.62 0.95 8.50
C ILE A 62 -2.29 0.48 9.77
N ASP A 63 -3.20 -0.45 9.63
CA ASP A 63 -3.95 -1.01 10.75
C ASP A 63 -4.56 0.10 11.62
N GLY A 64 -5.11 1.11 10.94
CA GLY A 64 -5.81 2.18 11.60
C GLY A 64 -4.97 3.36 12.04
N GLU A 65 -3.67 3.30 11.81
CA GLU A 65 -2.77 4.38 12.23
C GLU A 65 -2.21 5.08 11.00
N ILE A 66 -2.34 6.39 10.96
CA ILE A 66 -1.93 7.19 9.80
C ILE A 66 -0.47 7.57 9.92
N PHE A 67 0.28 7.35 8.85
CA PHE A 67 1.69 7.68 8.77
C PHE A 67 1.92 8.65 7.64
N GLN A 68 2.65 9.73 7.91
CA GLN A 68 3.12 10.62 6.85
C GLN A 68 4.34 10.03 6.16
N ASP A 69 5.15 9.32 6.92
CA ASP A 69 6.34 8.65 6.39
C ASP A 69 6.34 7.25 6.98
N ALA A 70 5.88 6.31 6.19
CA ALA A 70 5.66 4.95 6.67
C ALA A 70 6.77 3.98 6.27
N TYR A 71 7.85 4.47 5.68
CA TYR A 71 8.84 3.54 5.12
C TYR A 71 9.46 2.60 6.12
N LEU A 72 9.55 3.01 7.38
CA LEU A 72 10.10 2.14 8.41
C LEU A 72 9.05 1.31 9.12
N ALA A 73 7.79 1.45 8.74
CA ALA A 73 6.73 0.72 9.40
C ALA A 73 6.80 -0.76 9.05
N GLN A 74 6.54 -1.58 10.05
CA GLN A 74 6.49 -3.02 9.88
C GLN A 74 5.08 -3.44 9.51
N LEU A 75 4.97 -4.44 8.67
CA LEU A 75 3.68 -4.98 8.26
C LEU A 75 3.55 -6.39 8.80
N LYS A 76 2.40 -6.69 9.33
CA LYS A 76 2.08 -8.04 9.76
C LYS A 76 1.38 -8.76 8.63
N PRO A 77 1.33 -10.10 8.69
CA PRO A 77 0.66 -10.84 7.61
C PRO A 77 -0.78 -10.42 7.39
N GLU A 78 -1.45 -9.88 8.41
CA GLU A 78 -2.84 -9.50 8.29
C GLU A 78 -3.03 -7.99 8.24
N SER A 79 -1.98 -7.25 8.01
CA SER A 79 -2.09 -5.80 8.01
C SER A 79 -2.99 -5.31 6.89
N GLU A 80 -3.75 -4.25 7.20
CA GLU A 80 -4.55 -3.55 6.22
C GLU A 80 -3.93 -2.19 5.99
N ILE A 81 -3.55 -1.94 4.76
CA ILE A 81 -2.89 -0.69 4.41
C ILE A 81 -3.81 0.09 3.49
N TYR A 82 -4.10 1.33 3.86
CA TYR A 82 -4.90 2.22 3.04
C TYR A 82 -4.02 3.32 2.51
N LEU A 83 -3.92 3.41 1.20
CA LEU A 83 -3.17 4.50 0.56
C LEU A 83 -4.16 5.62 0.29
N ILE A 84 -3.95 6.74 0.93
CA ILE A 84 -4.89 7.86 0.86
C ILE A 84 -4.15 9.10 0.40
N PRO A 85 -4.84 10.01 -0.30
CA PRO A 85 -4.17 11.23 -0.75
C PRO A 85 -3.70 12.06 0.44
N LYS A 86 -2.52 12.64 0.31
CA LYS A 86 -2.05 13.55 1.33
C LYS A 86 -2.92 14.79 1.34
N ILE A 87 -3.21 15.27 2.53
CA ILE A 87 -4.04 16.44 2.72
C ILE A 87 -3.14 17.62 3.03
N GLY A 88 -3.55 18.77 2.58
CA GLY A 88 -2.79 19.94 2.84
C GLY A 88 -1.74 20.10 1.78
N GLY A 89 -0.61 20.53 2.16
CA GLY A 89 0.43 20.70 1.20
C GLY A 89 0.08 21.83 0.31
N GLY A 90 -0.66 22.35 0.27
CA GLY A 90 -0.97 23.55 -0.50
C GLY A 90 -0.31 23.50 -1.75
#